data_56ef4d3c0ecd593f5b9396cc5fc7330d
#
_entry.id   56ef4d3c0ecd593f5b9396cc5fc7330d
#
_cell.length_a   1.000
_cell.length_b   1.000
_cell.length_c   1.000
_cell.angle_alpha   90.00
_cell.angle_beta   90.00
_cell.angle_gamma   90.00
#
_symmetry.space_group_name_H-M   'P 1'
#
loop_
_entity.id
_entity.type
_entity.pdbx_description
1 polymer ?
#
loop_
_entity_poly.entity_id
_entity_poly.type
_entity_poly.pdbx_seq_one_letter_code
_entity_poly.pdbx_strand_id
1 'polypeptide(L)'
;RLIYRMRERYTATVDAVTDFLRGKDGTLATRICTGEYLPQAARFGAVEDLGDYFGTLGTTECARFLCTLYMQDISDFIRATVTGNFEIVRYGERISLAIESFAQLEAELALPPNPIEERMNELLGERIEVLRPSFVGFTVPFPGCLLATLRCAQFIRNRYPGIRIIVGGGYPTTELRSMSDKKIFDYVDYVI
;
A
#
# COMPACT_ATOMS: atom_id res chain seq x y z
N ARG A 1 18.69 -5.45 7.00
CA ARG A 1 19.49 -5.43 8.26
C ARG A 1 19.65 -4.02 8.86
N LEU A 2 19.85 -2.97 8.05
CA LEU A 2 20.05 -1.60 8.54
C LEU A 2 18.77 -1.07 9.21
N ILE A 3 17.63 -1.16 8.54
CA ILE A 3 16.34 -0.67 9.07
C ILE A 3 15.94 -1.39 10.36
N TYR A 4 16.24 -2.68 10.51
CA TYR A 4 15.97 -3.41 11.75
C TYR A 4 16.77 -2.85 12.94
N ARG A 5 18.02 -2.41 12.70
CA ARG A 5 18.84 -1.75 13.74
C ARG A 5 18.28 -0.40 14.15
N MET A 6 17.58 0.26 13.24
CA MET A 6 16.96 1.58 13.46
C MET A 6 15.45 1.51 13.76
N ARG A 7 14.89 0.32 14.01
CA ARG A 7 13.44 0.09 14.16
C ARG A 7 12.77 1.05 15.16
N GLU A 8 13.43 1.30 16.28
CA GLU A 8 12.90 2.20 17.32
C GLU A 8 12.74 3.63 16.81
N ARG A 9 13.71 4.11 16.01
CA ARG A 9 13.63 5.43 15.37
C ARG A 9 12.52 5.47 14.32
N TYR A 10 12.37 4.41 13.49
CA TYR A 10 11.26 4.31 12.54
C TYR A 10 9.92 4.30 13.25
N THR A 11 9.77 3.50 14.30
CA THR A 11 8.52 3.44 15.09
C THR A 11 8.20 4.79 15.73
N ALA A 12 9.19 5.51 16.24
CA ALA A 12 9.00 6.81 16.87
C ALA A 12 8.63 7.95 15.90
N THR A 13 8.91 7.78 14.60
CA THR A 13 8.75 8.86 13.59
C THR A 13 7.62 8.59 12.58
N VAL A 14 7.14 7.35 12.43
CA VAL A 14 6.22 6.98 11.35
C VAL A 14 4.89 7.73 11.39
N ASP A 15 4.33 7.95 12.56
CA ASP A 15 3.06 8.67 12.70
C ASP A 15 3.21 10.14 12.30
N ALA A 16 4.28 10.81 12.78
CA ALA A 16 4.56 12.20 12.44
C ALA A 16 4.84 12.38 10.94
N VAL A 17 5.60 11.46 10.33
CA VAL A 17 5.85 11.44 8.88
C VAL A 17 4.54 11.26 8.10
N THR A 18 3.69 10.34 8.55
CA THR A 18 2.39 10.09 7.92
C THR A 18 1.47 11.30 8.01
N ASP A 19 1.43 11.96 9.16
CA ASP A 19 0.62 13.18 9.35
C ASP A 19 1.16 14.36 8.55
N PHE A 20 2.48 14.50 8.43
CA PHE A 20 3.10 15.48 7.53
C PHE A 20 2.70 15.24 6.07
N LEU A 21 2.82 14.00 5.57
CA LEU A 21 2.46 13.64 4.20
C LEU A 21 0.96 13.86 3.91
N ARG A 22 0.11 13.73 4.92
CA ARG A 22 -1.34 14.04 4.87
C ARG A 22 -1.66 15.53 4.99
N GLY A 23 -0.65 16.39 5.16
CA GLY A 23 -0.83 17.82 5.28
C GLY A 23 -1.35 18.30 6.64
N LYS A 24 -1.31 17.46 7.69
CA LYS A 24 -1.79 17.81 9.03
C LYS A 24 -0.79 18.62 9.83
N ASP A 25 0.50 18.42 9.61
CA ASP A 25 1.58 19.15 10.31
C ASP A 25 2.65 19.63 9.32
N GLY A 26 2.48 20.85 8.83
CA GLY A 26 3.47 21.49 7.94
C GLY A 26 4.75 21.96 8.64
N THR A 27 4.75 22.05 9.98
CA THR A 27 5.91 22.58 10.74
C THR A 27 7.10 21.61 10.75
N LEU A 28 6.84 20.34 10.47
CA LEU A 28 7.86 19.28 10.46
C LEU A 28 8.85 19.40 9.28
N ALA A 29 8.51 20.14 8.22
CA ALA A 29 9.31 20.24 7.00
C ALA A 29 10.75 20.67 7.27
N THR A 30 10.97 21.72 8.05
CA THR A 30 12.30 22.21 8.38
C THR A 30 13.14 21.17 9.11
N ARG A 31 12.55 20.47 10.10
CA ARG A 31 13.23 19.42 10.86
C ARG A 31 13.63 18.22 9.99
N ILE A 32 12.78 17.85 9.03
CA ILE A 32 13.06 16.78 8.08
C ILE A 32 14.26 17.16 7.20
N CYS A 33 14.29 18.40 6.70
CA CYS A 33 15.34 18.86 5.79
C CYS A 33 16.71 19.06 6.48
N THR A 34 16.78 19.16 7.81
CA THR A 34 18.07 19.20 8.54
C THR A 34 18.82 17.87 8.49
N GLY A 35 18.17 16.78 8.04
CA GLY A 35 18.79 15.46 7.86
C GLY A 35 18.93 14.61 9.12
N GLU A 36 18.65 15.13 10.30
CA GLU A 36 18.81 14.41 11.58
C GLU A 36 17.51 13.75 12.07
N TYR A 37 16.37 14.24 11.61
CA TYR A 37 15.07 13.81 12.10
C TYR A 37 14.69 12.41 11.63
N LEU A 38 14.82 12.12 10.33
CA LEU A 38 14.46 10.82 9.76
C LEU A 38 15.60 9.82 9.94
N PRO A 39 15.29 8.56 10.33
CA PRO A 39 16.21 7.47 10.12
C PRO A 39 16.40 7.25 8.61
N GLN A 40 17.63 7.09 8.17
CA GLN A 40 18.00 6.97 6.76
C GLN A 40 18.56 5.57 6.50
N ALA A 41 17.90 4.79 5.63
CA ALA A 41 18.37 3.48 5.21
C ALA A 41 18.84 3.51 3.74
N ALA A 42 18.65 2.43 3.00
CA ALA A 42 19.29 2.27 1.69
C ALA A 42 18.82 3.27 0.63
N ARG A 43 17.57 3.69 0.69
CA ARG A 43 17.00 4.65 -0.29
C ARG A 43 17.63 6.03 -0.22
N PHE A 44 18.15 6.41 0.93
CA PHE A 44 18.84 7.69 1.11
C PHE A 44 20.27 7.69 0.55
N GLY A 45 20.89 6.53 0.34
CA GLY A 45 22.25 6.44 -0.19
C GLY A 45 22.41 6.86 -1.66
N ALA A 46 21.31 7.01 -2.38
CA ALA A 46 21.30 7.48 -3.77
C ALA A 46 21.08 9.01 -3.88
N VAL A 47 20.94 9.71 -2.76
CA VAL A 47 20.63 11.13 -2.72
C VAL A 47 21.93 11.90 -2.51
N GLU A 48 22.61 12.20 -3.60
CA GLU A 48 23.71 13.15 -3.63
C GLU A 48 23.13 14.55 -3.90
N ASP A 49 23.50 15.51 -3.06
CA ASP A 49 23.22 16.95 -3.20
C ASP A 49 21.74 17.39 -3.38
N LEU A 50 20.96 17.28 -2.28
CA LEU A 50 19.59 17.82 -2.23
C LEU A 50 19.52 19.36 -2.44
N GLY A 51 20.61 20.08 -2.15
CA GLY A 51 20.68 21.54 -2.24
C GLY A 51 20.45 22.06 -3.66
N ASP A 52 21.05 21.41 -4.65
CA ASP A 52 20.94 21.80 -6.07
C ASP A 52 19.59 21.44 -6.68
N TYR A 53 18.95 20.36 -6.22
CA TYR A 53 17.66 19.90 -6.73
C TYR A 53 16.46 20.67 -6.21
N PHE A 54 16.52 21.13 -4.95
CA PHE A 54 15.37 21.75 -4.27
C PHE A 54 15.55 23.23 -3.95
N GLY A 55 16.65 23.86 -4.39
CA GLY A 55 16.95 25.26 -4.11
C GLY A 55 15.86 26.27 -4.50
N THR A 56 15.00 25.92 -5.46
CA THR A 56 13.87 26.74 -5.93
C THR A 56 12.50 26.20 -5.54
N LEU A 57 12.37 24.94 -5.14
CA LEU A 57 11.08 24.28 -4.87
C LEU A 57 10.63 24.36 -3.40
N GLY A 58 11.50 24.86 -2.52
CA GLY A 58 11.17 25.12 -1.13
C GLY A 58 11.27 23.90 -0.20
N THR A 59 11.35 24.19 1.11
CA THR A 59 11.55 23.23 2.19
C THR A 59 10.49 22.14 2.25
N THR A 60 9.24 22.47 1.94
CA THR A 60 8.12 21.49 1.99
C THR A 60 8.26 20.39 0.97
N GLU A 61 8.64 20.70 -0.28
CA GLU A 61 8.79 19.70 -1.33
C GLU A 61 10.03 18.81 -1.07
N CYS A 62 11.13 19.40 -0.60
CA CYS A 62 12.29 18.64 -0.12
C CYS A 62 11.88 17.66 0.99
N ALA A 63 11.15 18.12 2.00
CA ALA A 63 10.68 17.28 3.09
C ALA A 63 9.75 16.14 2.59
N ARG A 64 8.85 16.42 1.66
CA ARG A 64 7.98 15.40 1.05
C ARG A 64 8.78 14.34 0.29
N PHE A 65 9.81 14.75 -0.43
CA PHE A 65 10.71 13.83 -1.11
C PHE A 65 11.42 12.90 -0.12
N LEU A 66 12.03 13.47 0.95
CA LEU A 66 12.70 12.69 2.00
C LEU A 66 11.74 11.74 2.72
N CYS A 67 10.52 12.20 3.02
CA CYS A 67 9.47 11.32 3.57
C CYS A 67 9.10 10.19 2.62
N THR A 68 9.17 10.41 1.32
CA THR A 68 8.93 9.34 0.34
C THR A 68 10.02 8.28 0.39
N LEU A 69 11.29 8.67 0.44
CA LEU A 69 12.40 7.71 0.60
C LEU A 69 12.27 6.92 1.91
N TYR A 70 11.91 7.60 2.99
CA TYR A 70 11.62 6.97 4.27
C TYR A 70 10.53 5.89 4.17
N MET A 71 9.40 6.20 3.51
CA MET A 71 8.31 5.23 3.31
C MET A 71 8.73 4.07 2.40
N GLN A 72 9.57 4.35 1.38
CA GLN A 72 10.12 3.30 0.51
C GLN A 72 11.08 2.37 1.26
N ASP A 73 11.91 2.88 2.17
CA ASP A 73 12.75 2.04 3.04
C ASP A 73 11.90 1.09 3.88
N ILE A 74 10.77 1.58 4.45
CA ILE A 74 9.83 0.72 5.19
C ILE A 74 9.22 -0.33 4.26
N SER A 75 8.81 0.05 3.05
CA SER A 75 8.27 -0.88 2.06
C SER A 75 9.27 -1.99 1.70
N ASP A 76 10.53 -1.62 1.42
CA ASP A 76 11.59 -2.59 1.11
C ASP A 76 11.86 -3.54 2.29
N PHE A 77 11.76 -3.04 3.52
CA PHE A 77 11.89 -3.89 4.71
C PHE A 77 10.75 -4.91 4.83
N ILE A 78 9.50 -4.46 4.64
CA ILE A 78 8.32 -5.34 4.66
C ILE A 78 8.42 -6.39 3.56
N ARG A 79 8.81 -6.00 2.34
CA ARG A 79 9.02 -6.93 1.22
C ARG A 79 10.06 -8.00 1.51
N ALA A 80 11.14 -7.63 2.20
CA ALA A 80 12.21 -8.54 2.52
C ALA A 80 11.94 -9.46 3.71
N THR A 81 11.00 -9.12 4.59
CA THR A 81 10.82 -9.80 5.89
C THR A 81 9.44 -10.37 6.14
N VAL A 82 8.42 -9.86 5.48
CA VAL A 82 7.01 -10.24 5.69
C VAL A 82 6.44 -10.90 4.44
N THR A 83 6.38 -10.16 3.32
CA THR A 83 5.82 -10.66 2.06
C THR A 83 6.39 -9.93 0.86
N GLY A 84 6.84 -10.69 -0.15
CA GLY A 84 7.35 -10.13 -1.41
C GLY A 84 6.30 -9.36 -2.22
N ASN A 85 5.01 -9.55 -1.91
CA ASN A 85 3.88 -8.93 -2.59
C ASN A 85 3.52 -7.53 -2.04
N PHE A 86 4.23 -7.04 -1.01
CA PHE A 86 3.96 -5.72 -0.46
C PHE A 86 4.67 -4.62 -1.25
N GLU A 87 3.95 -3.56 -1.59
CA GLU A 87 4.51 -2.35 -2.18
C GLU A 87 3.71 -1.11 -1.77
N ILE A 88 4.41 0.00 -1.53
CA ILE A 88 3.81 1.33 -1.44
C ILE A 88 3.92 1.95 -2.82
N VAL A 89 2.82 1.91 -3.59
CA VAL A 89 2.79 2.39 -4.97
C VAL A 89 2.58 3.90 -5.00
N ARG A 90 3.47 4.62 -5.69
CA ARG A 90 3.20 5.98 -6.17
C ARG A 90 2.50 5.92 -7.51
N TYR A 91 1.57 6.83 -7.73
CA TYR A 91 0.93 7.01 -9.03
C TYR A 91 2.00 7.17 -10.12
N GLY A 92 2.02 6.27 -11.08
CA GLY A 92 2.95 6.29 -12.22
C GLY A 92 4.22 5.44 -12.09
N GLU A 93 4.54 4.90 -10.92
CA GLU A 93 5.71 4.05 -10.74
C GLU A 93 5.31 2.59 -10.54
N ARG A 94 5.61 1.78 -11.56
CA ARG A 94 5.52 0.32 -11.63
C ARG A 94 4.14 -0.32 -11.51
N ILE A 95 3.57 -0.49 -12.66
CA ILE A 95 2.51 -1.44 -13.03
C ILE A 95 2.95 -2.93 -12.89
N SER A 96 4.09 -3.23 -12.31
CA SER A 96 4.76 -4.50 -12.52
C SER A 96 4.86 -5.42 -11.30
N LEU A 97 3.76 -5.70 -10.66
CA LEU A 97 3.54 -7.03 -10.12
C LEU A 97 2.27 -7.57 -10.77
N ALA A 98 2.27 -7.60 -12.08
CA ALA A 98 1.30 -8.36 -12.85
C ALA A 98 1.47 -9.82 -12.43
N ILE A 99 0.55 -10.29 -11.63
CA ILE A 99 0.33 -11.72 -11.48
C ILE A 99 -0.08 -12.17 -12.88
N GLU A 100 0.80 -12.90 -13.53
CA GLU A 100 0.68 -13.28 -14.96
C GLU A 100 -0.51 -14.19 -15.22
N SER A 101 -1.11 -14.80 -14.18
CA SER A 101 -2.26 -15.67 -14.31
C SER A 101 -3.12 -15.71 -13.05
N PHE A 102 -4.41 -15.96 -13.21
CA PHE A 102 -5.33 -16.15 -12.07
C PHE A 102 -4.91 -17.32 -11.17
N ALA A 103 -4.27 -18.35 -11.72
CA ALA A 103 -3.75 -19.47 -10.94
C ALA A 103 -2.68 -19.07 -9.91
N GLN A 104 -1.85 -18.07 -10.22
CA GLN A 104 -0.90 -17.52 -9.25
C GLN A 104 -1.61 -16.75 -8.11
N LEU A 105 -2.68 -15.99 -8.46
CA LEU A 105 -3.54 -15.34 -7.47
C LEU A 105 -4.17 -16.36 -6.52
N GLU A 106 -4.74 -17.43 -7.07
CA GLU A 106 -5.35 -18.51 -6.27
C GLU A 106 -4.32 -19.16 -5.34
N ALA A 107 -3.11 -19.43 -5.83
CA ALA A 107 -2.05 -20.00 -5.02
C ALA A 107 -1.69 -19.08 -3.83
N GLU A 108 -1.58 -17.77 -4.05
CA GLU A 108 -1.35 -16.80 -2.98
C GLU A 108 -2.54 -16.70 -2.02
N LEU A 109 -3.78 -16.67 -2.53
CA LEU A 109 -4.99 -16.61 -1.72
C LEU A 109 -5.26 -17.90 -0.91
N ALA A 110 -4.69 -19.03 -1.32
CA ALA A 110 -4.75 -20.28 -0.57
C ALA A 110 -3.81 -20.30 0.66
N LEU A 111 -2.78 -19.44 0.67
CA LEU A 111 -1.92 -19.29 1.83
C LEU A 111 -2.65 -18.57 2.98
N PRO A 112 -2.29 -18.84 4.25
CA PRO A 112 -2.81 -18.07 5.36
C PRO A 112 -2.42 -16.58 5.20
N PRO A 113 -3.27 -15.65 5.67
CA PRO A 113 -2.95 -14.23 5.64
C PRO A 113 -1.63 -13.94 6.38
N ASN A 114 -0.80 -13.09 5.82
CA ASN A 114 0.38 -12.55 6.50
C ASN A 114 -0.02 -11.42 7.48
N PRO A 115 0.86 -10.97 8.40
CA PRO A 115 0.51 -9.95 9.40
C PRO A 115 -0.02 -8.63 8.83
N ILE A 116 0.38 -8.25 7.60
CA ILE A 116 -0.15 -7.04 6.95
C ILE A 116 -1.59 -7.27 6.50
N GLU A 117 -1.86 -8.43 5.89
CA GLU A 117 -3.20 -8.81 5.46
C GLU A 117 -4.14 -9.03 6.65
N GLU A 118 -3.65 -9.60 7.74
CA GLU A 118 -4.40 -9.73 9.00
C GLU A 118 -4.83 -8.34 9.50
N ARG A 119 -3.89 -7.40 9.59
CA ARG A 119 -4.19 -6.03 10.02
C ARG A 119 -5.16 -5.31 9.06
N MET A 120 -5.00 -5.51 7.76
CA MET A 120 -5.93 -4.99 6.75
C MET A 120 -7.35 -5.54 6.97
N ASN A 121 -7.48 -6.84 7.20
CA ASN A 121 -8.77 -7.50 7.46
C ASN A 121 -9.41 -7.02 8.79
N GLU A 122 -8.62 -6.82 9.84
CA GLU A 122 -9.09 -6.23 11.10
C GLU A 122 -9.69 -4.84 10.87
N LEU A 123 -8.94 -3.94 10.22
CA LEU A 123 -9.39 -2.58 9.92
C LEU A 123 -10.67 -2.57 9.06
N LEU A 124 -10.74 -3.47 8.08
CA LEU A 124 -11.93 -3.64 7.25
C LEU A 124 -13.12 -4.14 8.09
N GLY A 125 -12.90 -5.12 8.95
CA GLY A 125 -13.90 -5.65 9.86
C GLY A 125 -14.46 -4.59 10.81
N GLU A 126 -13.58 -3.80 11.45
CA GLU A 126 -13.98 -2.67 12.31
C GLU A 126 -14.91 -1.70 11.55
N ARG A 127 -14.61 -1.40 10.28
CA ARG A 127 -15.47 -0.52 9.47
C ARG A 127 -16.80 -1.15 9.09
N ILE A 128 -16.79 -2.42 8.72
CA ILE A 128 -18.04 -3.16 8.39
C ILE A 128 -18.97 -3.22 9.60
N GLU A 129 -18.45 -3.50 10.80
CA GLU A 129 -19.25 -3.56 12.03
C GLU A 129 -19.93 -2.21 12.37
N VAL A 130 -19.23 -1.11 12.11
CA VAL A 130 -19.76 0.24 12.33
C VAL A 130 -20.79 0.62 11.26
N LEU A 131 -20.47 0.42 9.99
CA LEU A 131 -21.27 0.90 8.85
C LEU A 131 -22.41 -0.05 8.48
N ARG A 132 -22.25 -1.33 8.75
CA ARG A 132 -23.19 -2.42 8.40
C ARG A 132 -23.67 -2.33 6.95
N PRO A 133 -22.76 -2.26 5.97
CA PRO A 133 -23.13 -2.07 4.59
C PRO A 133 -23.76 -3.33 3.99
N SER A 134 -24.70 -3.16 3.05
CA SER A 134 -25.19 -4.26 2.20
C SER A 134 -24.27 -4.52 1.01
N PHE A 135 -23.47 -3.52 0.63
CA PHE A 135 -22.52 -3.58 -0.49
C PHE A 135 -21.18 -3.03 -0.07
N VAL A 136 -20.10 -3.68 -0.51
CA VAL A 136 -18.72 -3.18 -0.41
C VAL A 136 -18.14 -3.08 -1.82
N GLY A 137 -17.73 -1.86 -2.20
CA GLY A 137 -17.09 -1.58 -3.47
C GLY A 137 -15.58 -1.40 -3.32
N PHE A 138 -14.80 -2.07 -4.18
CA PHE A 138 -13.36 -1.89 -4.27
C PHE A 138 -13.01 -1.20 -5.59
N THR A 139 -12.21 -0.13 -5.49
CA THR A 139 -11.59 0.48 -6.66
C THR A 139 -10.21 -0.11 -6.87
N VAL A 140 -10.00 -0.77 -8.01
CA VAL A 140 -8.73 -1.38 -8.41
C VAL A 140 -8.14 -0.58 -9.57
N PRO A 141 -7.32 0.43 -9.29
CA PRO A 141 -6.75 1.28 -10.34
C PRO A 141 -5.64 0.55 -11.12
N PHE A 142 -4.92 -0.38 -10.48
CA PHE A 142 -3.75 -1.06 -11.03
C PHE A 142 -3.73 -2.55 -10.69
N PRO A 143 -3.05 -3.40 -11.50
CA PRO A 143 -2.95 -4.85 -11.27
C PRO A 143 -2.45 -5.22 -9.86
N GLY A 144 -1.48 -4.48 -9.33
CA GLY A 144 -0.89 -4.73 -8.00
C GLY A 144 -1.89 -4.62 -6.83
N CYS A 145 -3.03 -3.95 -7.03
CA CYS A 145 -4.08 -3.85 -6.01
C CYS A 145 -5.02 -5.07 -5.99
N LEU A 146 -4.98 -5.93 -7.02
CA LEU A 146 -5.96 -7.01 -7.16
C LEU A 146 -5.83 -8.07 -6.06
N LEU A 147 -4.62 -8.51 -5.73
CA LEU A 147 -4.41 -9.51 -4.67
C LEU A 147 -4.98 -9.04 -3.34
N ALA A 148 -4.67 -7.81 -2.92
CA ALA A 148 -5.19 -7.23 -1.68
C ALA A 148 -6.72 -7.13 -1.71
N THR A 149 -7.29 -6.74 -2.86
CA THR A 149 -8.75 -6.69 -3.05
C THR A 149 -9.39 -8.05 -2.88
N LEU A 150 -8.85 -9.10 -3.52
CA LEU A 150 -9.39 -10.46 -3.42
C LEU A 150 -9.18 -11.05 -2.01
N ARG A 151 -8.11 -10.69 -1.32
CA ARG A 151 -7.90 -11.05 0.09
C ARG A 151 -8.97 -10.42 0.99
N CYS A 152 -9.29 -9.15 0.81
CA CYS A 152 -10.41 -8.48 1.48
C CYS A 152 -11.77 -9.13 1.13
N ALA A 153 -11.98 -9.46 -0.14
CA ALA A 153 -13.20 -10.12 -0.59
C ALA A 153 -13.37 -11.50 0.06
N GLN A 154 -12.31 -12.30 0.13
CA GLN A 154 -12.27 -13.59 0.81
C GLN A 154 -12.64 -13.44 2.31
N PHE A 155 -12.06 -12.43 2.98
CA PHE A 155 -12.41 -12.12 4.37
C PHE A 155 -13.88 -11.76 4.54
N ILE A 156 -14.43 -10.90 3.67
CA ILE A 156 -15.84 -10.50 3.71
C ILE A 156 -16.75 -11.70 3.47
N ARG A 157 -16.49 -12.52 2.46
CA ARG A 157 -17.30 -13.71 2.18
C ARG A 157 -17.34 -14.68 3.35
N ASN A 158 -16.22 -14.89 4.00
CA ASN A 158 -16.13 -15.81 5.13
C ASN A 158 -16.84 -15.30 6.39
N ARG A 159 -16.73 -13.99 6.67
CA ARG A 159 -17.22 -13.42 7.93
C ARG A 159 -18.59 -12.73 7.81
N TYR A 160 -18.90 -12.20 6.63
CA TYR A 160 -20.10 -11.40 6.36
C TYR A 160 -20.80 -11.84 5.06
N PRO A 161 -21.32 -13.08 4.99
CA PRO A 161 -21.81 -13.68 3.73
C PRO A 161 -23.02 -12.95 3.11
N GLY A 162 -23.67 -12.04 3.86
CA GLY A 162 -24.77 -11.23 3.35
C GLY A 162 -24.34 -9.98 2.58
N ILE A 163 -23.05 -9.63 2.60
CA ILE A 163 -22.54 -8.43 1.92
C ILE A 163 -22.23 -8.77 0.45
N ARG A 164 -22.72 -7.92 -0.46
CA ARG A 164 -22.37 -8.01 -1.89
C ARG A 164 -21.09 -7.24 -2.18
N ILE A 165 -20.21 -7.85 -2.99
CA ILE A 165 -18.88 -7.32 -3.28
C ILE A 165 -18.83 -6.88 -4.74
N ILE A 166 -18.44 -5.62 -4.96
CA ILE A 166 -18.32 -5.00 -6.27
C ILE A 166 -16.86 -4.60 -6.49
N VAL A 167 -16.30 -4.94 -7.63
CA VAL A 167 -14.96 -4.51 -8.04
C VAL A 167 -15.05 -3.67 -9.30
N GLY A 168 -14.42 -2.51 -9.28
CA GLY A 168 -14.37 -1.60 -10.41
C GLY A 168 -13.06 -0.82 -10.46
N GLY A 169 -12.96 0.12 -11.39
CA GLY A 169 -11.78 0.97 -11.58
C GLY A 169 -11.02 0.67 -12.86
N GLY A 170 -9.87 1.32 -13.05
CA GLY A 170 -9.13 1.27 -14.31
C GLY A 170 -8.76 -0.14 -14.75
N TYR A 171 -8.16 -0.93 -13.85
CA TYR A 171 -7.70 -2.27 -14.18
C TYR A 171 -8.84 -3.25 -14.55
N PRO A 172 -9.95 -3.36 -13.79
CA PRO A 172 -11.09 -4.17 -14.21
C PRO A 172 -11.68 -3.76 -15.55
N THR A 173 -11.77 -2.48 -15.82
CA THR A 173 -12.37 -1.94 -17.05
C THR A 173 -11.51 -2.22 -18.29
N THR A 174 -10.18 -2.24 -18.18
CA THR A 174 -9.26 -2.38 -19.32
C THR A 174 -8.78 -3.81 -19.50
N GLU A 175 -8.31 -4.44 -18.43
CA GLU A 175 -7.58 -5.71 -18.48
C GLU A 175 -8.47 -6.91 -18.14
N LEU A 176 -9.23 -6.84 -17.03
CA LEU A 176 -10.08 -7.97 -16.62
C LEU A 176 -11.23 -8.20 -17.58
N ARG A 177 -11.62 -7.19 -18.35
CA ARG A 177 -12.70 -7.29 -19.34
C ARG A 177 -12.40 -8.30 -20.46
N SER A 178 -11.13 -8.50 -20.78
CA SER A 178 -10.65 -9.46 -21.77
C SER A 178 -10.37 -10.85 -21.22
N MET A 179 -10.41 -11.03 -19.90
CA MET A 179 -10.17 -12.33 -19.28
C MET A 179 -11.34 -13.26 -19.49
N SER A 180 -11.05 -14.42 -20.06
CA SER A 180 -12.01 -15.52 -20.23
C SER A 180 -12.27 -16.31 -18.94
N ASP A 181 -11.42 -16.14 -17.93
CA ASP A 181 -11.49 -16.86 -16.65
C ASP A 181 -12.51 -16.21 -15.72
N LYS A 182 -13.56 -16.97 -15.37
CA LYS A 182 -14.65 -16.51 -14.51
C LYS A 182 -14.37 -16.70 -13.02
N LYS A 183 -13.21 -17.21 -12.63
CA LYS A 183 -12.85 -17.51 -11.23
C LYS A 183 -12.86 -16.30 -10.30
N ILE A 184 -12.72 -15.08 -10.84
CA ILE A 184 -12.88 -13.85 -10.06
C ILE A 184 -14.25 -13.80 -9.35
N PHE A 185 -15.31 -14.38 -9.94
CA PHE A 185 -16.66 -14.42 -9.37
C PHE A 185 -16.81 -15.38 -8.19
N ASP A 186 -15.80 -16.19 -7.89
CA ASP A 186 -15.74 -16.96 -6.64
C ASP A 186 -15.50 -16.02 -5.44
N TYR A 187 -14.90 -14.84 -5.69
CA TYR A 187 -14.55 -13.85 -4.69
C TYR A 187 -15.48 -12.64 -4.68
N VAL A 188 -15.99 -12.22 -5.84
CA VAL A 188 -16.80 -10.99 -5.98
C VAL A 188 -18.12 -11.27 -6.67
N ASP A 189 -19.12 -10.41 -6.44
CA ASP A 189 -20.45 -10.58 -7.07
C ASP A 189 -20.55 -9.83 -8.40
N TYR A 190 -19.86 -8.66 -8.50
CA TYR A 190 -19.93 -7.79 -9.68
C TYR A 190 -18.55 -7.21 -10.02
N VAL A 191 -18.30 -7.13 -11.33
CA VAL A 191 -17.16 -6.40 -11.92
C VAL A 191 -17.72 -5.35 -12.87
N ILE A 192 -17.34 -4.07 -12.69
CA ILE A 192 -17.86 -2.90 -13.41
C ILE A 192 -16.76 -2.06 -14.04
#